data_ef08b55a4122419f96ad1fd044c1fdb1
#
_entry.id   ef08b55a4122419f96ad1fd044c1fdb1
#
_cell.length_a   1.000
_cell.length_b   1.000
_cell.length_c   1.000
_cell.angle_alpha   90.00
_cell.angle_beta   90.00
_cell.angle_gamma   90.00
#
_symmetry.space_group_name_H-M   'P 1'
#
loop_
_entity.id
_entity.type
_entity.pdbx_description
1 polymer ?
#
loop_
_entity_poly.entity_id
_entity_poly.type
_entity_poly.pdbx_seq_one_letter_code
_entity_poly.pdbx_strand_id
1 'polypeptide(L)'
;MDRSIGNLDSHGLMELVTSREIDELEALQILRSPFCTAQIAEKIASDRSLLDPHGVRELLAGFPGFNFSRALDLLSTLPWVSLLTISQAPKTPPVVRRHAERKLVSQLLSMALGEKIALARRAHRALFKALTASGDGQILVALLNNPRLVENDILVILNTVDIPVAFVRELARHARWGSYRGVRRAVVELESTPLPLALSLLVQMSVGDLRQVVGRRNVPPKVREAALSLIDRHSRGKRGVIISSSEKRDGGDPQAPEDLR
;
A
#
# COMPACT_ATOMS: atom_id res chain seq x y z
N MET A 1 -16.31 -5.83 -46.46
CA MET A 1 -17.21 -6.14 -45.31
C MET A 1 -16.35 -6.09 -44.06
N ASP A 2 -16.40 -4.96 -43.41
CA ASP A 2 -15.65 -4.73 -42.15
C ASP A 2 -16.38 -5.44 -41.01
N ARG A 3 -16.13 -6.73 -40.81
CA ARG A 3 -16.63 -7.45 -39.64
C ARG A 3 -15.87 -6.96 -38.45
N SER A 4 -16.51 -6.15 -37.59
CA SER A 4 -15.95 -5.74 -36.35
C SER A 4 -15.38 -6.96 -35.61
N ILE A 5 -14.09 -6.93 -35.27
CA ILE A 5 -13.35 -8.00 -34.54
C ILE A 5 -14.11 -8.44 -33.29
N GLY A 6 -14.82 -7.51 -32.66
CA GLY A 6 -15.62 -7.76 -31.44
C GLY A 6 -16.76 -8.75 -31.59
N ASN A 7 -17.18 -9.04 -32.82
CA ASN A 7 -18.31 -9.96 -33.10
C ASN A 7 -17.85 -11.34 -33.62
N LEU A 8 -16.53 -11.58 -33.70
CA LEU A 8 -15.99 -12.84 -34.19
C LEU A 8 -15.86 -13.84 -33.04
N ASP A 9 -16.26 -15.09 -33.32
CA ASP A 9 -15.98 -16.25 -32.47
C ASP A 9 -14.52 -16.72 -32.62
N SER A 10 -14.13 -17.76 -31.88
CA SER A 10 -12.78 -18.32 -31.96
C SER A 10 -12.36 -18.78 -33.32
N HIS A 11 -13.31 -19.32 -34.11
CA HIS A 11 -13.03 -19.79 -35.49
C HIS A 11 -12.78 -18.59 -36.40
N GLY A 12 -13.64 -17.59 -36.37
CA GLY A 12 -13.51 -16.37 -37.16
C GLY A 12 -12.24 -15.57 -36.83
N LEU A 13 -11.85 -15.54 -35.55
CA LEU A 13 -10.57 -14.92 -35.13
C LEU A 13 -9.37 -15.68 -35.65
N MET A 14 -9.41 -17.04 -35.65
CA MET A 14 -8.33 -17.87 -36.19
C MET A 14 -8.21 -17.70 -37.69
N GLU A 15 -9.35 -17.69 -38.41
CA GLU A 15 -9.40 -17.46 -39.86
C GLU A 15 -8.79 -16.07 -40.18
N LEU A 16 -9.17 -15.03 -39.45
CA LEU A 16 -8.66 -13.68 -39.66
C LEU A 16 -7.13 -13.60 -39.52
N VAL A 17 -6.56 -14.18 -38.46
CA VAL A 17 -5.10 -14.17 -38.17
C VAL A 17 -4.34 -15.07 -39.17
N THR A 18 -5.01 -16.00 -39.84
CA THR A 18 -4.37 -16.90 -40.79
C THR A 18 -4.47 -16.42 -42.23
N SER A 19 -5.59 -15.77 -42.61
CA SER A 19 -5.90 -15.40 -43.99
C SER A 19 -5.26 -14.10 -44.47
N ARG A 20 -4.89 -13.19 -43.52
CA ARG A 20 -4.28 -11.89 -43.86
C ARG A 20 -3.33 -11.40 -42.78
N GLU A 21 -2.47 -10.47 -43.17
CA GLU A 21 -1.69 -9.69 -42.19
C GLU A 21 -2.63 -8.84 -41.37
N ILE A 22 -2.40 -8.78 -40.05
CA ILE A 22 -3.11 -7.97 -39.09
C ILE A 22 -2.19 -6.87 -38.57
N ASP A 23 -2.75 -5.71 -38.24
CA ASP A 23 -2.00 -4.63 -37.67
C ASP A 23 -1.94 -4.73 -36.12
N GLU A 24 -1.20 -3.82 -35.46
CA GLU A 24 -1.07 -3.77 -34.01
C GLU A 24 -2.42 -3.61 -33.29
N LEU A 25 -3.29 -2.74 -33.81
CA LEU A 25 -4.59 -2.45 -33.17
C LEU A 25 -5.50 -3.67 -33.24
N GLU A 26 -5.50 -4.34 -34.36
CA GLU A 26 -6.24 -5.60 -34.55
C GLU A 26 -5.71 -6.70 -33.64
N ALA A 27 -4.38 -6.87 -33.53
CA ALA A 27 -3.76 -7.83 -32.64
C ALA A 27 -4.14 -7.56 -31.16
N LEU A 28 -4.13 -6.29 -30.73
CA LEU A 28 -4.55 -5.89 -29.38
C LEU A 28 -6.05 -6.18 -29.13
N GLN A 29 -6.91 -5.94 -30.12
CA GLN A 29 -8.34 -6.23 -30.02
C GLN A 29 -8.59 -7.75 -29.93
N ILE A 30 -7.92 -8.54 -30.77
CA ILE A 30 -8.01 -10.01 -30.77
C ILE A 30 -7.56 -10.58 -29.41
N LEU A 31 -6.39 -10.17 -28.91
CA LEU A 31 -5.86 -10.65 -27.64
C LEU A 31 -6.72 -10.27 -26.42
N ARG A 32 -7.51 -9.21 -26.52
CA ARG A 32 -8.48 -8.81 -25.48
C ARG A 32 -9.83 -9.49 -25.61
N SER A 33 -10.12 -10.11 -26.77
CA SER A 33 -11.39 -10.79 -27.00
C SER A 33 -11.56 -11.97 -26.03
N PRO A 34 -12.76 -12.19 -25.48
CA PRO A 34 -13.07 -13.38 -24.69
C PRO A 34 -12.99 -14.68 -25.50
N PHE A 35 -13.06 -14.59 -26.83
CA PHE A 35 -12.98 -15.71 -27.74
C PHE A 35 -11.55 -16.01 -28.23
N CYS A 36 -10.56 -15.22 -27.81
CA CYS A 36 -9.17 -15.50 -28.14
C CYS A 36 -8.68 -16.75 -27.43
N THR A 37 -8.10 -17.68 -28.16
CA THR A 37 -7.53 -18.92 -27.62
C THR A 37 -6.00 -18.85 -27.56
N ALA A 38 -5.37 -19.77 -26.82
CA ALA A 38 -3.92 -19.89 -26.79
C ALA A 38 -3.33 -20.13 -28.18
N GLN A 39 -4.02 -20.88 -29.07
CA GLN A 39 -3.57 -21.11 -30.44
C GLN A 39 -3.54 -19.81 -31.25
N ILE A 40 -4.54 -18.94 -31.10
CA ILE A 40 -4.59 -17.63 -31.77
C ILE A 40 -3.44 -16.76 -31.25
N ALA A 41 -3.20 -16.72 -29.92
CA ALA A 41 -2.11 -16.00 -29.33
C ALA A 41 -0.74 -16.48 -29.83
N GLU A 42 -0.54 -17.80 -29.96
CA GLU A 42 0.69 -18.38 -30.53
C GLU A 42 0.87 -18.00 -32.02
N LYS A 43 -0.21 -17.93 -32.77
CA LYS A 43 -0.16 -17.52 -34.19
C LYS A 43 0.25 -16.05 -34.31
N ILE A 44 -0.35 -15.15 -33.51
CA ILE A 44 0.06 -13.72 -33.44
C ILE A 44 1.52 -13.61 -33.05
N ALA A 45 1.97 -14.36 -32.03
CA ALA A 45 3.35 -14.34 -31.58
C ALA A 45 4.36 -14.92 -32.59
N SER A 46 3.91 -15.55 -33.66
CA SER A 46 4.78 -16.05 -34.75
C SER A 46 5.14 -14.96 -35.72
N ASP A 47 4.41 -13.87 -35.77
CA ASP A 47 4.73 -12.68 -36.54
C ASP A 47 5.64 -11.73 -35.74
N ARG A 48 6.86 -11.58 -36.22
CA ARG A 48 7.87 -10.72 -35.55
C ARG A 48 7.51 -9.24 -35.58
N SER A 49 6.81 -8.79 -36.64
CA SER A 49 6.40 -7.38 -36.76
C SER A 49 5.43 -6.96 -35.67
N LEU A 50 4.57 -7.89 -35.23
CA LEU A 50 3.62 -7.70 -34.14
C LEU A 50 4.24 -7.76 -32.74
N LEU A 51 5.50 -8.22 -32.63
CA LEU A 51 6.21 -8.27 -31.35
C LEU A 51 7.02 -6.97 -31.05
N ASP A 52 7.17 -6.06 -32.00
CA ASP A 52 7.85 -4.79 -31.75
C ASP A 52 7.07 -3.89 -30.75
N PRO A 53 5.74 -3.73 -30.86
CA PRO A 53 4.96 -2.94 -29.95
C PRO A 53 4.91 -3.53 -28.53
N HIS A 54 5.12 -2.70 -27.50
CA HIS A 54 5.07 -3.14 -26.10
C HIS A 54 3.71 -3.73 -25.70
N GLY A 55 2.61 -3.17 -26.23
CA GLY A 55 1.25 -3.57 -25.87
C GLY A 55 0.94 -5.02 -26.24
N VAL A 56 1.35 -5.45 -27.43
CA VAL A 56 1.14 -6.84 -27.91
C VAL A 56 1.98 -7.81 -27.06
N ARG A 57 3.26 -7.49 -26.81
CA ARG A 57 4.13 -8.30 -25.94
C ARG A 57 3.59 -8.44 -24.52
N GLU A 58 3.04 -7.37 -23.95
CA GLU A 58 2.43 -7.37 -22.61
C GLU A 58 1.25 -8.34 -22.54
N LEU A 59 0.33 -8.25 -23.52
CA LEU A 59 -0.85 -9.13 -23.56
C LEU A 59 -0.47 -10.59 -23.79
N LEU A 60 0.46 -10.87 -24.71
CA LEU A 60 0.94 -12.23 -25.00
C LEU A 60 1.64 -12.84 -23.77
N ALA A 61 2.54 -12.10 -23.13
CA ALA A 61 3.25 -12.59 -21.93
C ALA A 61 2.31 -12.94 -20.78
N GLY A 62 1.20 -12.19 -20.64
CA GLY A 62 0.17 -12.44 -19.61
C GLY A 62 -0.94 -13.40 -20.03
N PHE A 63 -0.95 -13.89 -21.27
CA PHE A 63 -2.08 -14.62 -21.82
C PHE A 63 -2.22 -16.03 -21.23
N PRO A 64 -3.43 -16.44 -20.80
CA PRO A 64 -3.67 -17.78 -20.26
C PRO A 64 -3.43 -18.87 -21.33
N GLY A 65 -2.60 -19.86 -20.99
CA GLY A 65 -2.30 -20.97 -21.90
C GLY A 65 -1.26 -20.67 -22.98
N PHE A 66 -0.71 -19.44 -23.05
CA PHE A 66 0.43 -19.13 -23.92
C PHE A 66 1.69 -19.89 -23.48
N ASN A 67 2.55 -20.22 -24.43
CA ASN A 67 3.77 -20.98 -24.17
C ASN A 67 4.63 -20.28 -23.09
N PHE A 68 4.90 -21.01 -22.01
CA PHE A 68 5.58 -20.44 -20.84
C PHE A 68 7.00 -19.95 -21.14
N SER A 69 7.78 -20.70 -21.94
CA SER A 69 9.14 -20.26 -22.29
C SER A 69 9.12 -18.95 -23.08
N ARG A 70 8.24 -18.86 -24.09
CA ARG A 70 8.06 -17.64 -24.88
C ARG A 70 7.55 -16.47 -24.01
N ALA A 71 6.65 -16.74 -23.06
CA ALA A 71 6.20 -15.72 -22.12
C ALA A 71 7.36 -15.15 -21.29
N LEU A 72 8.29 -16.01 -20.83
CA LEU A 72 9.49 -15.56 -20.10
C LEU A 72 10.43 -14.72 -20.97
N ASP A 73 10.62 -15.11 -22.22
CA ASP A 73 11.44 -14.34 -23.18
C ASP A 73 10.84 -12.94 -23.39
N LEU A 74 9.52 -12.84 -23.57
CA LEU A 74 8.82 -11.55 -23.68
C LEU A 74 8.96 -10.73 -22.39
N LEU A 75 8.77 -11.33 -21.20
CA LEU A 75 8.94 -10.62 -19.92
C LEU A 75 10.34 -10.02 -19.78
N SER A 76 11.37 -10.65 -20.35
CA SER A 76 12.75 -10.15 -20.25
C SER A 76 12.95 -8.80 -20.93
N THR A 77 12.15 -8.49 -21.94
CA THR A 77 12.24 -7.28 -22.77
C THR A 77 11.23 -6.19 -22.41
N LEU A 78 10.30 -6.48 -21.50
CA LEU A 78 9.24 -5.55 -21.14
C LEU A 78 9.72 -4.48 -20.15
N PRO A 79 9.20 -3.24 -20.29
CA PRO A 79 9.45 -2.17 -19.33
C PRO A 79 8.74 -2.48 -17.98
N TRP A 80 9.22 -1.84 -16.90
CA TRP A 80 8.71 -2.05 -15.55
C TRP A 80 7.18 -1.83 -15.41
N VAL A 81 6.59 -0.91 -16.19
CA VAL A 81 5.15 -0.65 -16.18
C VAL A 81 4.37 -1.87 -16.63
N SER A 82 4.78 -2.48 -17.75
CA SER A 82 4.16 -3.71 -18.28
C SER A 82 4.34 -4.89 -17.34
N LEU A 83 5.53 -5.04 -16.75
CA LEU A 83 5.79 -6.07 -15.73
C LEU A 83 4.88 -5.90 -14.52
N LEU A 84 4.65 -4.65 -14.08
CA LEU A 84 3.73 -4.36 -12.98
C LEU A 84 2.28 -4.75 -13.35
N THR A 85 1.82 -4.39 -14.54
CA THR A 85 0.49 -4.76 -15.06
C THR A 85 0.31 -6.28 -15.07
N ILE A 86 1.26 -7.02 -15.64
CA ILE A 86 1.23 -8.49 -15.71
C ILE A 86 1.21 -9.11 -14.31
N SER A 87 2.04 -8.61 -13.39
CA SER A 87 2.12 -9.13 -12.01
C SER A 87 0.81 -8.96 -11.22
N GLN A 88 -0.02 -7.99 -11.60
CA GLN A 88 -1.29 -7.69 -10.95
C GLN A 88 -2.52 -8.24 -11.68
N ALA A 89 -2.35 -8.72 -12.92
CA ALA A 89 -3.46 -9.18 -13.74
C ALA A 89 -4.02 -10.53 -13.24
N PRO A 90 -5.31 -10.61 -12.86
CA PRO A 90 -5.89 -11.84 -12.28
C PRO A 90 -5.95 -12.99 -13.30
N LYS A 91 -6.08 -12.69 -14.60
CA LYS A 91 -6.13 -13.68 -15.69
C LYS A 91 -4.76 -14.28 -16.01
N THR A 92 -3.67 -13.60 -15.69
CA THR A 92 -2.31 -14.07 -15.93
C THR A 92 -1.99 -15.29 -15.05
N PRO A 93 -1.39 -16.34 -15.59
CA PRO A 93 -0.99 -17.52 -14.82
C PRO A 93 -0.11 -17.16 -13.61
N PRO A 94 -0.33 -17.77 -12.43
CA PRO A 94 0.39 -17.40 -11.20
C PRO A 94 1.93 -17.52 -11.32
N VAL A 95 2.40 -18.45 -12.14
CA VAL A 95 3.85 -18.64 -12.38
C VAL A 95 4.41 -17.44 -13.15
N VAL A 96 3.73 -16.98 -14.20
CA VAL A 96 4.12 -15.80 -14.99
C VAL A 96 4.11 -14.54 -14.13
N ARG A 97 3.06 -14.35 -13.31
CA ARG A 97 2.99 -13.21 -12.35
C ARG A 97 4.21 -13.17 -11.43
N ARG A 98 4.59 -14.32 -10.84
CA ARG A 98 5.77 -14.40 -9.97
C ARG A 98 7.09 -14.12 -10.70
N HIS A 99 7.18 -14.50 -11.98
CA HIS A 99 8.35 -14.14 -12.80
C HIS A 99 8.42 -12.64 -13.09
N ALA A 100 7.28 -12.02 -13.42
CA ALA A 100 7.20 -10.55 -13.59
C ALA A 100 7.59 -9.81 -12.29
N GLU A 101 7.12 -10.27 -11.13
CA GLU A 101 7.52 -9.72 -9.82
C GLU A 101 9.03 -9.81 -9.59
N ARG A 102 9.62 -10.99 -9.81
CA ARG A 102 11.07 -11.18 -9.65
C ARG A 102 11.89 -10.29 -10.59
N LYS A 103 11.41 -10.14 -11.83
CA LYS A 103 12.04 -9.24 -12.81
C LYS A 103 11.95 -7.79 -12.37
N LEU A 104 10.79 -7.34 -11.86
CA LEU A 104 10.64 -6.00 -11.27
C LEU A 104 11.62 -5.75 -10.13
N VAL A 105 11.72 -6.70 -9.20
CA VAL A 105 12.66 -6.61 -8.07
C VAL A 105 14.11 -6.50 -8.55
N SER A 106 14.50 -7.28 -9.58
CA SER A 106 15.86 -7.19 -10.13
C SER A 106 16.13 -5.85 -10.84
N GLN A 107 15.13 -5.23 -11.46
CA GLN A 107 15.24 -3.93 -12.09
C GLN A 107 15.29 -2.75 -11.10
N LEU A 108 14.79 -2.92 -9.86
CA LEU A 108 14.75 -1.83 -8.87
C LEU A 108 16.13 -1.16 -8.66
N LEU A 109 17.21 -1.91 -8.73
CA LEU A 109 18.56 -1.35 -8.52
C LEU A 109 18.94 -0.35 -9.61
N SER A 110 18.56 -0.62 -10.86
CA SER A 110 18.88 0.21 -12.02
C SER A 110 17.84 1.28 -12.37
N MET A 111 16.64 1.23 -11.75
CA MET A 111 15.58 2.20 -11.99
C MET A 111 15.94 3.59 -11.48
N ALA A 112 15.57 4.63 -12.23
CA ALA A 112 15.63 6.01 -11.77
C ALA A 112 14.71 6.24 -10.54
N LEU A 113 15.08 7.22 -9.70
CA LEU A 113 14.29 7.51 -8.47
C LEU A 113 12.83 7.83 -8.79
N GLY A 114 12.57 8.60 -9.84
CA GLY A 114 11.19 8.91 -10.26
C GLY A 114 10.37 7.68 -10.62
N GLU A 115 10.97 6.69 -11.26
CA GLU A 115 10.32 5.42 -11.59
C GLU A 115 10.03 4.60 -10.32
N LYS A 116 10.97 4.55 -9.37
CA LYS A 116 10.79 3.90 -8.06
C LYS A 116 9.63 4.52 -7.28
N ILE A 117 9.52 5.85 -7.29
CA ILE A 117 8.41 6.60 -6.69
C ILE A 117 7.08 6.26 -7.37
N ALA A 118 7.05 6.24 -8.71
CA ALA A 118 5.87 5.87 -9.47
C ALA A 118 5.45 4.42 -9.22
N LEU A 119 6.42 3.51 -9.15
CA LEU A 119 6.19 2.11 -8.79
C LEU A 119 5.66 1.97 -7.36
N ALA A 120 6.23 2.67 -6.37
CA ALA A 120 5.78 2.61 -4.97
C ALA A 120 4.30 2.97 -4.81
N ARG A 121 3.81 3.97 -5.54
CA ARG A 121 2.39 4.39 -5.51
C ARG A 121 1.42 3.34 -6.07
N ARG A 122 1.89 2.44 -6.93
CA ARG A 122 1.08 1.48 -7.69
C ARG A 122 1.36 0.01 -7.35
N ALA A 123 2.44 -0.26 -6.64
CA ALA A 123 2.90 -1.59 -6.29
C ALA A 123 1.85 -2.40 -5.52
N HIS A 124 1.86 -3.71 -5.69
CA HIS A 124 1.16 -4.63 -4.80
C HIS A 124 2.08 -5.07 -3.65
N ARG A 125 1.50 -5.68 -2.62
CA ARG A 125 2.18 -5.99 -1.35
C ARG A 125 3.47 -6.82 -1.51
N ALA A 126 3.53 -7.72 -2.50
CA ALA A 126 4.73 -8.54 -2.72
C ALA A 126 6.00 -7.69 -3.02
N LEU A 127 5.83 -6.47 -3.58
CA LEU A 127 6.93 -5.55 -3.88
C LEU A 127 7.30 -4.63 -2.71
N PHE A 128 6.45 -4.51 -1.67
CA PHE A 128 6.70 -3.56 -0.57
C PHE A 128 8.04 -3.83 0.12
N LYS A 129 8.35 -5.10 0.43
CA LYS A 129 9.62 -5.46 1.05
C LYS A 129 10.84 -4.99 0.23
N ALA A 130 10.80 -5.17 -1.08
CA ALA A 130 11.89 -4.75 -1.95
C ALA A 130 12.01 -3.22 -2.06
N LEU A 131 10.89 -2.50 -2.10
CA LEU A 131 10.85 -1.04 -2.13
C LEU A 131 11.33 -0.43 -0.81
N THR A 132 10.98 -1.03 0.33
CA THR A 132 11.39 -0.55 1.66
C THR A 132 12.86 -0.85 1.96
N ALA A 133 13.42 -1.92 1.38
CA ALA A 133 14.82 -2.30 1.57
C ALA A 133 15.82 -1.24 1.07
N SER A 134 15.38 -0.34 0.17
CA SER A 134 16.22 0.77 -0.30
C SER A 134 16.52 1.82 0.78
N GLY A 135 15.71 1.92 1.83
CA GLY A 135 15.80 2.94 2.88
C GLY A 135 15.56 4.39 2.40
N ASP A 136 15.25 4.58 1.11
CA ASP A 136 15.04 5.92 0.54
C ASP A 136 13.74 6.55 1.04
N GLY A 137 13.87 7.69 1.74
CA GLY A 137 12.74 8.39 2.33
C GLY A 137 11.67 8.83 1.33
N GLN A 138 12.05 9.18 0.09
CA GLN A 138 11.09 9.60 -0.94
C GLN A 138 10.26 8.41 -1.45
N ILE A 139 10.87 7.23 -1.57
CA ILE A 139 10.17 6.00 -1.94
C ILE A 139 9.21 5.60 -0.83
N LEU A 140 9.65 5.66 0.44
CA LEU A 140 8.82 5.36 1.60
C LEU A 140 7.62 6.32 1.72
N VAL A 141 7.84 7.62 1.50
CA VAL A 141 6.75 8.62 1.48
C VAL A 141 5.78 8.36 0.32
N ALA A 142 6.29 8.00 -0.86
CA ALA A 142 5.43 7.63 -2.00
C ALA A 142 4.56 6.40 -1.68
N LEU A 143 5.10 5.44 -0.94
CA LEU A 143 4.38 4.24 -0.52
C LEU A 143 3.21 4.55 0.42
N LEU A 144 3.27 5.62 1.25
CA LEU A 144 2.15 6.05 2.11
C LEU A 144 0.87 6.36 1.32
N ASN A 145 1.03 6.78 0.06
CA ASN A 145 -0.08 7.08 -0.86
C ASN A 145 -0.56 5.86 -1.67
N ASN A 146 0.00 4.67 -1.41
CA ASN A 146 -0.44 3.46 -2.10
C ASN A 146 -1.78 2.98 -1.51
N PRO A 147 -2.83 2.79 -2.34
CA PRO A 147 -4.14 2.36 -1.86
C PRO A 147 -4.14 0.95 -1.25
N ARG A 148 -3.16 0.11 -1.60
CA ARG A 148 -3.02 -1.26 -1.09
C ARG A 148 -2.24 -1.36 0.21
N LEU A 149 -1.64 -0.25 0.67
CA LEU A 149 -0.94 -0.20 1.94
C LEU A 149 -1.93 -0.33 3.09
N VAL A 150 -1.61 -1.14 4.09
CA VAL A 150 -2.40 -1.32 5.32
C VAL A 150 -1.56 -0.99 6.56
N GLU A 151 -2.23 -0.77 7.71
CA GLU A 151 -1.57 -0.40 8.97
C GLU A 151 -0.42 -1.36 9.32
N ASN A 152 -0.64 -2.66 9.19
CA ASN A 152 0.40 -3.65 9.50
C ASN A 152 1.65 -3.50 8.62
N ASP A 153 1.51 -3.11 7.35
CA ASP A 153 2.67 -2.87 6.48
C ASP A 153 3.49 -1.68 6.98
N ILE A 154 2.83 -0.61 7.48
CA ILE A 154 3.49 0.54 8.09
C ILE A 154 4.23 0.13 9.36
N LEU A 155 3.60 -0.66 10.22
CA LEU A 155 4.24 -1.16 11.45
C LEU A 155 5.48 -2.01 11.14
N VAL A 156 5.42 -2.82 10.08
CA VAL A 156 6.59 -3.58 9.59
C VAL A 156 7.69 -2.63 9.10
N ILE A 157 7.35 -1.58 8.32
CA ILE A 157 8.31 -0.59 7.86
C ILE A 157 8.98 0.10 9.04
N LEU A 158 8.22 0.52 10.06
CA LEU A 158 8.74 1.21 11.23
C LEU A 158 9.66 0.33 12.11
N ASN A 159 9.57 -1.00 11.97
CA ASN A 159 10.46 -1.94 12.65
C ASN A 159 11.73 -2.25 11.85
N THR A 160 11.92 -1.68 10.66
CA THR A 160 13.17 -1.81 9.92
C THR A 160 14.24 -0.87 10.49
N VAL A 161 15.51 -1.26 10.33
CA VAL A 161 16.63 -0.43 10.75
C VAL A 161 16.75 0.78 9.83
N ASP A 162 17.14 1.95 10.38
CA ASP A 162 17.45 3.17 9.61
C ASP A 162 16.27 3.86 8.89
N ILE A 163 15.15 4.02 9.59
CA ILE A 163 14.03 4.80 9.07
C ILE A 163 14.40 6.30 9.00
N PRO A 164 14.34 6.93 7.81
CA PRO A 164 14.64 8.34 7.66
C PRO A 164 13.67 9.23 8.46
N VAL A 165 14.22 10.23 9.18
CA VAL A 165 13.42 11.20 9.96
C VAL A 165 12.37 11.92 9.09
N ALA A 166 12.69 12.16 7.81
CA ALA A 166 11.75 12.76 6.87
C ALA A 166 10.49 11.90 6.69
N PHE A 167 10.66 10.58 6.55
CA PHE A 167 9.52 9.65 6.47
C PHE A 167 8.68 9.66 7.75
N VAL A 168 9.32 9.63 8.92
CA VAL A 168 8.62 9.68 10.23
C VAL A 168 7.76 10.94 10.36
N ARG A 169 8.29 12.09 9.92
CA ARG A 169 7.55 13.36 9.93
C ARG A 169 6.34 13.33 9.00
N GLU A 170 6.53 12.84 7.78
CA GLU A 170 5.44 12.74 6.80
C GLU A 170 4.38 11.74 7.24
N LEU A 171 4.78 10.59 7.78
CA LEU A 171 3.86 9.59 8.34
C LEU A 171 2.99 10.17 9.46
N ALA A 172 3.60 10.91 10.39
CA ALA A 172 2.89 11.52 11.52
C ALA A 172 1.87 12.59 11.08
N ARG A 173 2.16 13.29 9.97
CA ARG A 173 1.29 14.32 9.38
C ARG A 173 0.28 13.77 8.38
N HIS A 174 0.46 12.54 7.95
CA HIS A 174 -0.37 11.96 6.89
C HIS A 174 -1.82 11.83 7.33
N ALA A 175 -2.75 12.39 6.55
CA ALA A 175 -4.18 12.47 6.90
C ALA A 175 -4.79 11.11 7.27
N ARG A 176 -4.44 10.06 6.51
CA ARG A 176 -4.91 8.69 6.77
C ARG A 176 -4.16 8.06 7.95
N TRP A 177 -2.83 8.00 7.89
CA TRP A 177 -2.01 7.18 8.79
C TRP A 177 -1.76 7.82 10.14
N GLY A 178 -1.64 9.15 10.21
CA GLY A 178 -1.44 9.88 11.47
C GLY A 178 -2.62 9.74 12.45
N SER A 179 -3.82 9.37 11.96
CA SER A 179 -4.99 9.13 12.80
C SER A 179 -5.01 7.73 13.45
N TYR A 180 -4.25 6.76 12.90
CA TYR A 180 -4.22 5.40 13.43
C TYR A 180 -3.48 5.32 14.76
N ARG A 181 -4.14 4.78 15.79
CA ARG A 181 -3.56 4.67 17.15
C ARG A 181 -2.28 3.82 17.18
N GLY A 182 -2.27 2.70 16.46
CA GLY A 182 -1.11 1.81 16.36
C GLY A 182 0.09 2.50 15.72
N VAL A 183 -0.12 3.22 14.62
CA VAL A 183 0.92 3.99 13.92
C VAL A 183 1.46 5.12 14.80
N ARG A 184 0.58 5.91 15.44
CA ARG A 184 0.97 7.01 16.32
C ARG A 184 1.84 6.51 17.48
N ARG A 185 1.45 5.40 18.11
CA ARG A 185 2.23 4.77 19.17
C ARG A 185 3.57 4.30 18.66
N ALA A 186 3.62 3.58 17.53
CA ALA A 186 4.87 3.10 16.96
C ALA A 186 5.82 4.25 16.62
N VAL A 187 5.32 5.37 16.06
CA VAL A 187 6.13 6.58 15.82
C VAL A 187 6.70 7.15 17.11
N VAL A 188 5.93 7.22 18.19
CA VAL A 188 6.41 7.74 19.50
C VAL A 188 7.48 6.84 20.12
N GLU A 189 7.39 5.51 19.88
CA GLU A 189 8.33 4.52 20.40
C GLU A 189 9.67 4.48 19.63
N LEU A 190 9.75 5.08 18.43
CA LEU A 190 10.97 5.09 17.61
C LEU A 190 12.02 6.05 18.18
N GLU A 191 13.25 5.57 18.30
CA GLU A 191 14.40 6.39 18.73
C GLU A 191 14.70 7.53 17.71
N SER A 192 14.51 7.28 16.42
CA SER A 192 14.70 8.26 15.36
C SER A 192 13.64 9.36 15.31
N THR A 193 12.57 9.28 16.12
CA THR A 193 11.52 10.29 16.14
C THR A 193 12.03 11.58 16.85
N PRO A 194 11.98 12.74 16.19
CA PRO A 194 12.34 14.00 16.83
C PRO A 194 11.51 14.26 18.08
N LEU A 195 12.17 14.63 19.18
CA LEU A 195 11.51 14.83 20.48
C LEU A 195 10.30 15.77 20.42
N PRO A 196 10.34 16.94 19.75
CA PRO A 196 9.15 17.80 19.63
C PRO A 196 7.95 17.10 18.96
N LEU A 197 8.21 16.27 17.96
CA LEU A 197 7.17 15.49 17.30
C LEU A 197 6.59 14.42 18.23
N ALA A 198 7.45 13.67 18.92
CA ALA A 198 7.00 12.66 19.88
C ALA A 198 6.12 13.30 20.98
N LEU A 199 6.55 14.45 21.55
CA LEU A 199 5.78 15.18 22.57
C LEU A 199 4.42 15.65 22.05
N SER A 200 4.35 16.15 20.82
CA SER A 200 3.08 16.58 20.22
C SER A 200 2.10 15.42 20.00
N LEU A 201 2.62 14.23 19.68
CA LEU A 201 1.80 13.03 19.51
C LEU A 201 1.32 12.46 20.84
N LEU A 202 2.15 12.52 21.91
CA LEU A 202 1.75 12.05 23.25
C LEU A 202 0.50 12.76 23.78
N VAL A 203 0.39 14.07 23.54
CA VAL A 203 -0.78 14.88 23.98
C VAL A 203 -2.09 14.37 23.37
N GLN A 204 -2.02 13.76 22.18
CA GLN A 204 -3.17 13.23 21.46
C GLN A 204 -3.50 11.76 21.81
N MET A 205 -2.72 11.13 22.71
CA MET A 205 -2.85 9.72 23.05
C MET A 205 -3.79 9.51 24.24
N SER A 206 -4.49 8.37 24.25
CA SER A 206 -5.27 7.96 25.42
C SER A 206 -4.37 7.54 26.58
N VAL A 207 -4.90 7.61 27.82
CA VAL A 207 -4.14 7.15 29.01
C VAL A 207 -3.71 5.69 28.89
N GLY A 208 -4.53 4.84 28.23
CA GLY A 208 -4.16 3.46 27.96
C GLY A 208 -2.96 3.33 27.04
N ASP A 209 -2.90 4.13 25.95
CA ASP A 209 -1.76 4.15 25.03
C ASP A 209 -0.51 4.72 25.71
N LEU A 210 -0.65 5.79 26.51
CA LEU A 210 0.46 6.35 27.28
C LEU A 210 1.08 5.31 28.23
N ARG A 211 0.26 4.50 28.92
CA ARG A 211 0.76 3.42 29.77
C ARG A 211 1.52 2.36 28.99
N GLN A 212 1.07 2.04 27.76
CA GLN A 212 1.78 1.09 26.89
C GLN A 212 3.13 1.66 26.44
N VAL A 213 3.20 2.96 26.09
CA VAL A 213 4.46 3.64 25.75
C VAL A 213 5.44 3.59 26.94
N VAL A 214 4.99 3.90 28.15
CA VAL A 214 5.83 3.84 29.38
C VAL A 214 6.38 2.44 29.63
N GLY A 215 5.59 1.39 29.37
CA GLY A 215 5.98 0.00 29.57
C GLY A 215 6.99 -0.55 28.54
N ARG A 216 7.27 0.16 27.46
CA ARG A 216 8.21 -0.28 26.42
C ARG A 216 9.66 0.08 26.80
N ARG A 217 10.58 -0.88 26.63
CA ARG A 217 12.02 -0.67 26.97
C ARG A 217 12.72 0.30 26.03
N ASN A 218 12.34 0.36 24.76
CA ASN A 218 13.03 1.12 23.71
C ASN A 218 12.56 2.59 23.59
N VAL A 219 11.67 3.07 24.48
CA VAL A 219 11.20 4.46 24.46
C VAL A 219 12.27 5.38 25.04
N PRO A 220 12.63 6.48 24.34
CA PRO A 220 13.58 7.46 24.83
C PRO A 220 13.19 7.98 26.22
N PRO A 221 14.15 8.18 27.15
CA PRO A 221 13.84 8.59 28.54
C PRO A 221 12.97 9.85 28.65
N LYS A 222 13.27 10.88 27.86
CA LYS A 222 12.48 12.15 27.84
C LYS A 222 11.04 11.95 27.39
N VAL A 223 10.80 11.03 26.42
CA VAL A 223 9.46 10.69 25.96
C VAL A 223 8.69 9.94 27.05
N ARG A 224 9.36 9.02 27.76
CA ARG A 224 8.78 8.28 28.88
C ARG A 224 8.39 9.19 30.03
N GLU A 225 9.26 10.13 30.43
CA GLU A 225 8.98 11.13 31.47
C GLU A 225 7.77 11.99 31.10
N ALA A 226 7.70 12.47 29.86
CA ALA A 226 6.56 13.23 29.38
C ALA A 226 5.26 12.43 29.41
N ALA A 227 5.30 11.14 29.01
CA ALA A 227 4.15 10.27 29.08
C ALA A 227 3.64 10.04 30.51
N LEU A 228 4.56 9.83 31.48
CA LEU A 228 4.22 9.72 32.90
C LEU A 228 3.57 11.01 33.43
N SER A 229 4.13 12.16 33.10
CA SER A 229 3.60 13.48 33.50
C SER A 229 2.18 13.70 32.96
N LEU A 230 1.89 13.24 31.72
CA LEU A 230 0.54 13.30 31.14
C LEU A 230 -0.44 12.36 31.85
N ILE A 231 -0.03 11.14 32.19
CA ILE A 231 -0.85 10.20 32.96
C ILE A 231 -1.24 10.80 34.31
N ASP A 232 -0.27 11.41 35.04
CA ASP A 232 -0.54 12.03 36.34
C ASP A 232 -1.52 13.19 36.24
N ARG A 233 -1.38 14.05 35.24
CA ARG A 233 -2.34 15.16 34.99
C ARG A 233 -3.75 14.63 34.76
N HIS A 234 -3.92 13.61 33.96
CA HIS A 234 -5.23 12.99 33.71
C HIS A 234 -5.82 12.35 34.97
N SER A 235 -4.99 11.77 35.84
CA SER A 235 -5.43 11.17 37.11
C SER A 235 -5.88 12.21 38.10
N ARG A 236 -5.18 13.36 38.21
CA ARG A 236 -5.56 14.48 39.09
C ARG A 236 -6.82 15.18 38.61
N GLY A 237 -6.98 15.40 37.31
CA GLY A 237 -8.19 16.00 36.72
C GLY A 237 -9.45 15.19 37.03
N LYS A 238 -9.38 13.84 36.98
CA LYS A 238 -10.51 12.99 37.35
C LYS A 238 -10.85 13.00 38.83
N ARG A 239 -9.85 13.13 39.72
CA ARG A 239 -10.08 13.27 41.19
C ARG A 239 -10.77 14.59 41.53
N GLY A 240 -10.38 15.71 40.90
CA GLY A 240 -11.01 17.01 41.10
C GLY A 240 -12.50 17.03 40.72
N VAL A 241 -12.89 16.33 39.64
CA VAL A 241 -14.30 16.26 39.21
C VAL A 241 -15.16 15.40 40.15
N ILE A 242 -14.59 14.36 40.77
CA ILE A 242 -15.32 13.49 41.71
C ILE A 242 -15.59 14.22 43.01
N ILE A 243 -14.63 15.02 43.53
CA ILE A 243 -14.78 15.78 44.76
C ILE A 243 -15.84 16.88 44.61
N SER A 244 -15.85 17.59 43.46
CA SER A 244 -16.86 18.64 43.19
C SER A 244 -18.25 18.13 42.99
N SER A 245 -18.44 16.85 42.64
CA SER A 245 -19.74 16.21 42.48
C SER A 245 -20.26 15.61 43.78
N SER A 246 -19.40 15.32 44.76
CA SER A 246 -19.83 14.85 46.09
C SER A 246 -20.23 16.03 47.02
N GLU A 247 -19.62 17.19 46.90
CA GLU A 247 -20.00 18.37 47.69
C GLU A 247 -21.36 18.99 47.29
N LYS A 248 -21.87 18.69 46.10
CA LYS A 248 -23.18 19.17 45.64
C LYS A 248 -24.37 18.31 46.12
N ARG A 249 -24.15 17.20 46.81
CA ARG A 249 -25.23 16.31 47.30
C ARG A 249 -25.55 16.43 48.78
N ASP A 250 -24.81 17.25 49.54
CA ASP A 250 -24.95 17.35 50.99
C ASP A 250 -25.43 18.75 51.47
N GLY A 251 -26.16 19.45 50.65
CA GLY A 251 -26.68 20.79 50.98
C GLY A 251 -28.18 20.89 50.79
N GLY A 252 -28.93 20.64 51.86
CA GLY A 252 -30.22 21.30 52.04
C GLY A 252 -31.46 20.42 52.04
N ASP A 253 -31.77 19.89 53.16
CA ASP A 253 -33.14 19.65 53.56
C ASP A 253 -33.59 20.86 54.44
N PRO A 254 -34.50 21.71 54.00
CA PRO A 254 -35.14 22.68 54.89
C PRO A 254 -36.47 22.09 55.40
N GLN A 255 -36.49 21.91 56.72
CA GLN A 255 -37.62 21.68 57.61
C GLN A 255 -38.91 22.35 57.10
N ALA A 256 -39.96 21.55 57.06
CA ALA A 256 -41.34 22.02 57.01
C ALA A 256 -41.73 22.58 58.41
N PRO A 257 -42.40 23.72 58.51
CA PRO A 257 -43.01 24.10 59.73
C PRO A 257 -44.36 23.40 59.92
N GLU A 258 -44.49 22.70 61.04
CA GLU A 258 -45.79 22.45 61.67
C GLU A 258 -46.39 23.83 62.01
N ASP A 259 -47.63 24.07 61.60
CA ASP A 259 -48.72 24.49 62.53
C ASP A 259 -50.04 24.87 61.82
N LEU A 260 -51.10 24.34 62.41
CA LEU A 260 -52.37 24.94 62.70
C LEU A 260 -53.58 24.73 61.75
N ARG A 261 -54.42 23.88 62.28
CA ARG A 261 -55.94 23.81 62.22
C ARG A 261 -56.58 23.19 60.98
#